data_a198382187931da587d925ed9162cc63
#
_entry.id   a198382187931da587d925ed9162cc63
#
_cell.length_a   1.000
_cell.length_b   1.000
_cell.length_c   1.000
_cell.angle_alpha   90.00
_cell.angle_beta   90.00
_cell.angle_gamma   90.00
#
_symmetry.space_group_name_H-M   'P 1'
#
loop_
_entity.id
_entity.type
_entity.pdbx_description
1 polymer ?
#
loop_
_entity_poly.entity_id
_entity_poly.type
_entity_poly.pdbx_seq_one_letter_code
_entity_poly.pdbx_strand_id
1 'polypeptide(L)'
;MRPIQNSTTRREFFRNAAIGAAGISIMNSPAIAVQRPKGGLPAVSQAPRGVLTDVEDGSKYGKHVIQEPFYKATEEFGGGTIFKSTGEDNAGFIFEHHYIDNIGWSIDEARTHDTHELLCFLGGNPKNIRDLGGEVRINLGNDNEEHIVNDATVVSIPAGLKHGPIFVNKYSKPIVLLRIINTREYENKLRSESEEEYMLSRKTLIEGSPITKYGKKYWMNIVRGPLFIDYEPGWTGTSIWAHHNEYKNSTTLGYHCIISTYDVPFTHAHGFHESLCFLSGDPENPRELGADVSVCLGDELEKHTFNVPTIISMPPGLKHCPLLVENVTKPVVFLEVSATKDFE
;
A
#
# COMPACT_ATOMS: atom_id res chain seq x y z
N MET A 1 -5.88 4.87 -41.59
CA MET A 1 -5.48 5.66 -40.41
C MET A 1 -6.62 5.54 -39.40
N ARG A 2 -6.43 4.82 -38.31
CA ARG A 2 -7.38 4.76 -37.18
C ARG A 2 -6.94 5.82 -36.17
N PRO A 3 -7.85 6.56 -35.51
CA PRO A 3 -7.47 7.52 -34.51
C PRO A 3 -6.90 6.81 -33.28
N ILE A 4 -5.77 7.32 -32.81
CA ILE A 4 -5.14 6.94 -31.55
C ILE A 4 -6.10 7.40 -30.45
N GLN A 5 -6.64 6.48 -29.66
CA GLN A 5 -7.33 6.81 -28.42
C GLN A 5 -6.27 7.36 -27.46
N ASN A 6 -6.44 8.62 -27.04
CA ASN A 6 -5.64 9.21 -25.97
C ASN A 6 -5.90 8.42 -24.69
N SER A 7 -4.89 7.71 -24.20
CA SER A 7 -4.91 7.15 -22.87
C SER A 7 -4.82 8.32 -21.88
N THR A 8 -5.85 8.48 -21.07
CA THR A 8 -5.84 9.47 -19.97
C THR A 8 -4.92 8.93 -18.89
N THR A 9 -3.87 9.67 -18.51
CA THR A 9 -2.99 9.27 -17.41
C THR A 9 -3.77 9.26 -16.09
N ARG A 10 -3.38 8.41 -15.12
CA ARG A 10 -4.04 8.34 -13.80
C ARG A 10 -4.09 9.71 -13.12
N ARG A 11 -3.07 10.52 -13.30
CA ARG A 11 -3.02 11.90 -12.81
C ARG A 11 -4.11 12.79 -13.43
N GLU A 12 -4.43 12.58 -14.71
CA GLU A 12 -5.54 13.24 -15.39
C GLU A 12 -6.89 12.63 -15.00
N PHE A 13 -6.92 11.31 -14.76
CA PHE A 13 -8.09 10.60 -14.28
C PHE A 13 -8.57 11.15 -12.93
N PHE A 14 -7.69 11.21 -11.94
CA PHE A 14 -8.02 11.76 -10.61
C PHE A 14 -8.26 13.28 -10.66
N ARG A 15 -7.52 14.02 -11.46
CA ARG A 15 -7.74 15.46 -11.65
C ARG A 15 -9.10 15.77 -12.29
N ASN A 16 -9.57 14.94 -13.21
CA ASN A 16 -10.88 15.11 -13.84
C ASN A 16 -12.02 14.68 -12.91
N ALA A 17 -11.80 13.70 -12.02
CA ALA A 17 -12.75 13.34 -10.97
C ALA A 17 -12.99 14.49 -9.98
N ALA A 18 -11.94 15.20 -9.56
CA ALA A 18 -12.03 16.36 -8.68
C ALA A 18 -12.79 17.56 -9.32
N ILE A 19 -12.71 17.74 -10.65
CA ILE A 19 -13.42 18.81 -11.36
C ILE A 19 -14.92 18.50 -11.51
N GLY A 20 -15.30 17.22 -11.56
CA GLY A 20 -16.71 16.82 -11.64
C GLY A 20 -17.52 17.09 -10.36
N ALA A 21 -16.87 17.10 -9.20
CA ALA A 21 -17.53 17.37 -7.91
C ALA A 21 -17.75 18.87 -7.60
N ALA A 22 -17.09 19.79 -8.31
CA ALA A 22 -17.17 21.22 -8.07
C ALA A 22 -18.37 21.92 -8.75
N GLY A 23 -19.29 21.19 -9.38
CA GLY A 23 -20.40 21.71 -10.17
C GLY A 23 -21.73 21.91 -9.45
N ILE A 24 -21.80 21.86 -8.11
CA ILE A 24 -23.04 22.12 -7.38
C ILE A 24 -23.03 23.53 -6.81
N SER A 25 -23.89 24.36 -7.40
CA SER A 25 -24.20 25.74 -7.12
C SER A 25 -24.47 26.04 -5.64
N ILE A 26 -23.74 27.01 -5.11
CA ILE A 26 -24.01 27.58 -3.78
C ILE A 26 -25.30 28.45 -3.89
N MET A 27 -26.43 27.95 -3.39
CA MET A 27 -27.55 28.80 -3.03
C MET A 27 -27.45 29.18 -1.56
N ASN A 28 -27.32 30.49 -1.31
CA ASN A 28 -27.35 31.09 0.02
C ASN A 28 -28.67 30.75 0.73
N SER A 29 -28.59 30.14 1.89
CA SER A 29 -29.67 30.10 2.88
C SER A 29 -29.17 30.56 4.24
N PRO A 30 -29.99 31.33 5.00
CA PRO A 30 -29.53 32.00 6.21
C PRO A 30 -29.29 31.02 7.38
N ALA A 31 -28.28 31.35 8.16
CA ALA A 31 -27.89 30.60 9.37
C ALA A 31 -29.07 30.60 10.39
N ILE A 32 -29.59 29.39 10.65
CA ILE A 32 -30.46 29.12 11.80
C ILE A 32 -29.59 28.63 12.92
N ALA A 33 -29.52 29.38 14.02
CA ALA A 33 -28.83 28.98 15.25
C ALA A 33 -29.61 27.83 15.92
N VAL A 34 -29.08 26.61 15.85
CA VAL A 34 -29.62 25.47 16.57
C VAL A 34 -29.00 25.42 17.97
N GLN A 35 -29.81 25.65 19.00
CA GLN A 35 -29.44 25.43 20.39
C GLN A 35 -29.13 23.95 20.63
N ARG A 36 -27.95 23.67 21.21
CA ARG A 36 -27.58 22.30 21.63
C ARG A 36 -28.42 21.87 22.83
N PRO A 37 -29.11 20.71 22.82
CA PRO A 37 -29.68 20.13 24.02
C PRO A 37 -28.56 19.60 24.94
N LYS A 38 -28.61 19.96 26.21
CA LYS A 38 -27.84 19.32 27.28
C LYS A 38 -28.48 17.96 27.57
N GLY A 39 -27.96 16.90 26.94
CA GLY A 39 -28.32 15.52 27.24
C GLY A 39 -27.07 14.68 27.04
N GLY A 40 -26.67 13.92 28.09
CA GLY A 40 -25.54 13.00 27.99
C GLY A 40 -25.78 11.98 26.88
N LEU A 41 -24.74 11.69 26.14
CA LEU A 41 -24.75 10.64 25.13
C LEU A 41 -25.12 9.31 25.79
N PRO A 42 -26.10 8.56 25.25
CA PRO A 42 -26.32 7.19 25.70
C PRO A 42 -25.06 6.38 25.44
N ALA A 43 -24.73 5.51 26.41
CA ALA A 43 -23.63 4.57 26.26
C ALA A 43 -23.81 3.83 24.93
N VAL A 44 -22.80 3.94 24.07
CA VAL A 44 -22.76 3.16 22.83
C VAL A 44 -22.75 1.71 23.24
N SER A 45 -23.88 1.05 23.07
CA SER A 45 -23.98 -0.41 23.14
C SER A 45 -22.92 -0.92 22.13
N GLN A 46 -21.96 -1.70 22.64
CA GLN A 46 -21.07 -2.44 21.77
C GLN A 46 -21.97 -3.33 20.91
N ALA A 47 -22.12 -2.94 19.65
CA ALA A 47 -22.71 -3.84 18.68
C ALA A 47 -21.87 -5.14 18.70
N PRO A 48 -22.50 -6.31 18.71
CA PRO A 48 -21.76 -7.55 18.61
C PRO A 48 -20.88 -7.44 17.36
N ARG A 49 -19.61 -7.88 17.45
CA ARG A 49 -18.70 -8.01 16.33
C ARG A 49 -19.34 -8.96 15.32
N GLY A 50 -20.21 -8.43 14.50
CA GLY A 50 -20.86 -9.14 13.42
C GLY A 50 -19.95 -8.98 12.21
N VAL A 51 -19.32 -10.05 11.84
CA VAL A 51 -18.81 -10.28 10.51
C VAL A 51 -19.93 -9.91 9.54
N LEU A 52 -19.80 -8.80 8.81
CA LEU A 52 -20.63 -8.54 7.63
C LEU A 52 -20.10 -9.46 6.52
N THR A 53 -20.18 -10.76 6.74
CA THR A 53 -20.00 -11.76 5.70
C THR A 53 -21.34 -11.99 5.03
N ASP A 54 -21.81 -11.04 4.29
CA ASP A 54 -22.72 -11.34 3.21
C ASP A 54 -21.91 -11.55 1.92
N VAL A 55 -20.92 -12.46 1.97
CA VAL A 55 -20.64 -13.27 0.80
C VAL A 55 -21.82 -14.25 0.74
N GLU A 56 -22.93 -13.79 0.16
CA GLU A 56 -24.02 -14.68 -0.17
C GLU A 56 -23.44 -15.87 -0.92
N ASP A 57 -23.80 -17.07 -0.47
CA ASP A 57 -23.54 -18.31 -1.22
C ASP A 57 -24.13 -18.09 -2.63
N GLY A 58 -23.23 -17.80 -3.60
CA GLY A 58 -23.62 -17.41 -4.97
C GLY A 58 -22.96 -16.13 -5.50
N SER A 59 -22.17 -15.39 -4.71
CA SER A 59 -21.38 -14.25 -5.19
C SER A 59 -20.39 -14.68 -6.28
N LYS A 60 -20.44 -14.01 -7.44
CA LYS A 60 -19.54 -14.28 -8.58
C LYS A 60 -18.12 -13.80 -8.30
N TYR A 61 -17.99 -12.68 -7.59
CA TYR A 61 -16.73 -11.98 -7.34
C TYR A 61 -16.26 -12.03 -5.88
N GLY A 62 -17.00 -12.67 -4.98
CA GLY A 62 -16.65 -12.75 -3.55
C GLY A 62 -15.25 -13.30 -3.26
N LYS A 63 -14.74 -14.19 -4.12
CA LYS A 63 -13.37 -14.72 -4.02
C LYS A 63 -12.27 -13.65 -4.16
N HIS A 64 -12.60 -12.49 -4.70
CA HIS A 64 -11.68 -11.36 -4.87
C HIS A 64 -11.66 -10.42 -3.66
N VAL A 65 -12.55 -10.63 -2.67
CA VAL A 65 -12.67 -9.81 -1.47
C VAL A 65 -12.23 -10.64 -0.27
N ILE A 66 -11.00 -10.42 0.20
CA ILE A 66 -10.34 -11.24 1.22
C ILE A 66 -10.34 -10.44 2.52
N GLN A 67 -11.23 -10.80 3.44
CA GLN A 67 -11.40 -10.11 4.72
C GLN A 67 -10.47 -10.70 5.79
N GLU A 68 -9.94 -9.82 6.65
CA GLU A 68 -9.08 -10.16 7.79
C GLU A 68 -7.93 -11.14 7.49
N PRO A 69 -7.14 -10.94 6.41
CA PRO A 69 -6.03 -11.83 6.08
C PRO A 69 -4.85 -11.61 7.03
N PHE A 70 -5.07 -11.91 8.32
CA PHE A 70 -4.07 -11.79 9.37
C PHE A 70 -3.40 -13.13 9.66
N TYR A 71 -2.09 -13.09 9.71
CA TYR A 71 -1.23 -14.23 9.99
C TYR A 71 -0.30 -13.93 11.16
N LYS A 72 0.11 -14.97 11.87
CA LYS A 72 1.16 -14.82 12.88
C LYS A 72 2.51 -14.69 12.17
N ALA A 73 3.24 -13.62 12.47
CA ALA A 73 4.63 -13.50 12.03
C ALA A 73 5.46 -14.65 12.62
N THR A 74 6.44 -15.11 11.86
CA THR A 74 7.47 -16.01 12.38
C THR A 74 8.34 -15.27 13.39
N GLU A 75 9.01 -16.00 14.28
CA GLU A 75 9.98 -15.41 15.22
C GLU A 75 11.09 -14.64 14.50
N GLU A 76 11.43 -15.09 13.29
CA GLU A 76 12.37 -14.46 12.37
C GLU A 76 11.99 -13.01 12.00
N PHE A 77 10.70 -12.65 12.07
CA PHE A 77 10.18 -11.31 11.86
C PHE A 77 9.69 -10.67 13.16
N GLY A 78 10.30 -11.01 14.27
CA GLY A 78 10.00 -10.41 15.57
C GLY A 78 8.66 -10.82 16.19
N GLY A 79 7.96 -11.77 15.58
CA GLY A 79 6.62 -12.18 16.03
C GLY A 79 5.56 -11.12 15.70
N GLY A 80 4.39 -11.24 16.33
CA GLY A 80 3.29 -10.29 16.11
C GLY A 80 2.31 -10.73 15.03
N THR A 81 1.51 -9.79 14.54
CA THR A 81 0.47 -10.03 13.54
C THR A 81 0.83 -9.34 12.24
N ILE A 82 0.77 -10.08 11.14
CA ILE A 82 0.98 -9.57 9.78
C ILE A 82 -0.34 -9.60 9.04
N PHE A 83 -0.68 -8.49 8.38
CA PHE A 83 -1.69 -8.45 7.34
C PHE A 83 -1.01 -8.73 5.99
N LYS A 84 -1.42 -9.77 5.27
CA LYS A 84 -0.72 -10.15 4.04
C LYS A 84 -1.60 -10.79 2.98
N SER A 85 -1.19 -10.67 1.72
CA SER A 85 -1.68 -11.52 0.63
C SER A 85 -1.01 -12.90 0.67
N THR A 86 -1.70 -13.92 0.16
CA THR A 86 -1.16 -15.29 0.10
C THR A 86 -0.46 -15.60 -1.23
N GLY A 87 -0.64 -14.76 -2.24
CA GLY A 87 -0.14 -14.98 -3.59
C GLY A 87 -0.95 -16.01 -4.40
N GLU A 88 -2.01 -16.58 -3.82
CA GLU A 88 -2.89 -17.56 -4.51
C GLU A 88 -3.74 -16.93 -5.62
N ASP A 89 -3.84 -15.60 -5.61
CA ASP A 89 -4.56 -14.79 -6.58
C ASP A 89 -3.80 -14.52 -7.87
N ASN A 90 -2.58 -15.04 -8.02
CA ASN A 90 -1.67 -14.83 -9.15
C ASN A 90 -1.37 -13.34 -9.42
N ALA A 91 -1.33 -12.52 -8.37
CA ALA A 91 -1.08 -11.08 -8.47
C ALA A 91 0.30 -10.72 -9.05
N GLY A 92 1.22 -11.66 -9.07
CA GLY A 92 2.60 -11.41 -9.47
C GLY A 92 3.49 -10.92 -8.32
N PHE A 93 2.88 -10.60 -7.18
CA PHE A 93 3.55 -10.17 -5.95
C PHE A 93 2.84 -10.73 -4.71
N ILE A 94 3.59 -10.75 -3.61
CA ILE A 94 3.06 -10.95 -2.26
C ILE A 94 3.39 -9.68 -1.49
N PHE A 95 2.49 -9.20 -0.67
CA PHE A 95 2.80 -8.12 0.26
C PHE A 95 2.51 -8.55 1.71
N GLU A 96 3.27 -7.96 2.64
CA GLU A 96 3.16 -8.15 4.07
C GLU A 96 3.25 -6.78 4.75
N HIS A 97 2.26 -6.43 5.54
CA HIS A 97 2.22 -5.19 6.32
C HIS A 97 2.14 -5.52 7.80
N HIS A 98 3.10 -5.02 8.58
CA HIS A 98 3.05 -5.13 10.03
C HIS A 98 3.65 -3.91 10.72
N TYR A 99 3.33 -3.76 12.00
CA TYR A 99 3.90 -2.75 12.85
C TYR A 99 5.06 -3.31 13.65
N ILE A 100 6.20 -2.64 13.60
CA ILE A 100 7.32 -2.82 14.52
C ILE A 100 7.02 -1.96 15.74
N ASP A 101 6.91 -2.56 16.91
CA ASP A 101 6.43 -1.93 18.14
C ASP A 101 7.48 -1.84 19.26
N ASN A 102 8.72 -2.24 18.99
CA ASN A 102 9.77 -2.25 19.99
C ASN A 102 11.19 -2.12 19.41
N ILE A 103 12.14 -1.70 20.25
CA ILE A 103 13.56 -1.56 19.90
C ILE A 103 14.29 -2.89 19.75
N GLY A 104 13.73 -3.99 20.26
CA GLY A 104 14.33 -5.32 20.14
C GLY A 104 14.01 -6.04 18.85
N TRP A 105 13.24 -5.43 17.98
CA TRP A 105 12.89 -6.04 16.70
C TRP A 105 14.09 -6.13 15.78
N SER A 106 14.32 -7.32 15.20
CA SER A 106 15.43 -7.58 14.29
C SER A 106 15.13 -8.72 13.31
N ILE A 107 15.87 -8.72 12.22
CA ILE A 107 16.11 -9.84 11.33
C ILE A 107 17.62 -10.08 11.38
N ASP A 108 18.06 -11.05 12.19
CA ASP A 108 19.47 -11.18 12.60
C ASP A 108 20.36 -11.73 11.50
N GLU A 109 19.81 -12.49 10.56
CA GLU A 109 20.59 -13.13 9.51
C GLU A 109 20.52 -12.36 8.19
N ALA A 110 21.67 -12.24 7.54
CA ALA A 110 21.74 -11.79 6.16
C ALA A 110 21.23 -12.89 5.21
N ARG A 111 20.45 -12.49 4.22
CA ARG A 111 19.80 -13.39 3.26
C ARG A 111 19.93 -12.91 1.82
N THR A 112 19.60 -13.79 0.90
CA THR A 112 19.54 -13.53 -0.54
C THR A 112 18.31 -14.23 -1.09
N HIS A 113 17.55 -13.56 -1.95
CA HIS A 113 16.38 -14.12 -2.62
C HIS A 113 16.60 -14.23 -4.12
N ASP A 114 15.82 -15.07 -4.78
CA ASP A 114 15.78 -15.20 -6.24
C ASP A 114 14.68 -14.35 -6.88
N THR A 115 13.98 -13.55 -6.07
CA THR A 115 12.96 -12.58 -6.49
C THR A 115 13.29 -11.19 -5.97
N HIS A 116 12.74 -10.16 -6.61
CA HIS A 116 12.89 -8.78 -6.16
C HIS A 116 11.98 -8.51 -4.96
N GLU A 117 12.51 -7.85 -3.96
CA GLU A 117 11.80 -7.43 -2.76
C GLU A 117 11.93 -5.91 -2.54
N LEU A 118 10.84 -5.29 -2.10
CA LEU A 118 10.85 -3.93 -1.55
C LEU A 118 10.59 -4.00 -0.05
N LEU A 119 11.42 -3.33 0.73
CA LEU A 119 11.19 -3.09 2.15
C LEU A 119 10.86 -1.62 2.35
N CYS A 120 9.61 -1.33 2.70
CA CYS A 120 9.17 0.04 2.94
C CYS A 120 9.09 0.27 4.45
N PHE A 121 9.94 1.16 4.97
CA PHE A 121 9.91 1.60 6.35
C PHE A 121 9.20 2.95 6.40
N LEU A 122 8.07 3.01 7.10
CA LEU A 122 7.21 4.19 7.18
C LEU A 122 6.86 4.47 8.63
N GLY A 123 6.50 5.72 8.94
CA GLY A 123 5.95 6.05 10.25
C GLY A 123 4.62 5.34 10.50
N GLY A 124 4.44 4.80 11.71
CA GLY A 124 3.21 4.12 12.11
C GLY A 124 1.98 5.05 12.26
N ASN A 125 2.19 6.36 12.17
CA ASN A 125 1.09 7.32 12.05
C ASN A 125 0.80 7.59 10.57
N PRO A 126 -0.30 7.07 10.01
CA PRO A 126 -0.59 7.23 8.59
C PRO A 126 -0.83 8.68 8.16
N LYS A 127 -1.12 9.58 9.11
CA LYS A 127 -1.21 11.03 8.84
C LYS A 127 0.16 11.70 8.66
N ASN A 128 1.24 11.05 9.07
CA ASN A 128 2.61 11.54 8.92
C ASN A 128 3.59 10.37 8.82
N ILE A 129 3.58 9.69 7.69
CA ILE A 129 4.43 8.53 7.40
C ILE A 129 5.92 8.89 7.28
N ARG A 130 6.27 10.18 7.14
CA ARG A 130 7.67 10.64 7.10
C ARG A 130 8.35 10.53 8.47
N ASP A 131 7.63 10.80 9.54
CA ASP A 131 8.15 10.65 10.90
C ASP A 131 8.21 9.17 11.26
N LEU A 132 9.33 8.52 10.89
CA LEU A 132 9.54 7.09 11.11
C LEU A 132 9.35 6.68 12.58
N GLY A 133 9.58 7.59 13.52
CA GLY A 133 9.51 7.28 14.94
C GLY A 133 10.69 6.47 15.44
N GLY A 134 11.75 6.32 14.66
CA GLY A 134 12.90 5.53 15.01
C GLY A 134 14.02 5.59 13.98
N GLU A 135 14.94 4.65 14.11
CA GLU A 135 16.06 4.44 13.19
C GLU A 135 16.21 2.94 12.97
N VAL A 136 16.20 2.54 11.70
CA VAL A 136 16.42 1.16 11.27
C VAL A 136 17.77 1.08 10.57
N ARG A 137 18.55 0.04 10.85
CA ARG A 137 19.79 -0.28 10.15
C ARG A 137 19.57 -1.50 9.26
N ILE A 138 20.12 -1.43 8.06
CA ILE A 138 20.15 -2.53 7.11
C ILE A 138 21.52 -2.60 6.44
N ASN A 139 22.04 -3.79 6.29
CA ASN A 139 23.28 -4.03 5.56
C ASN A 139 22.97 -4.55 4.15
N LEU A 140 23.72 -4.06 3.15
CA LEU A 140 23.58 -4.46 1.75
C LEU A 140 24.91 -4.95 1.19
N GLY A 141 24.83 -5.92 0.28
CA GLY A 141 25.96 -6.47 -0.46
C GLY A 141 26.85 -7.40 0.34
N ASN A 142 27.84 -7.99 -0.34
CA ASN A 142 28.79 -8.94 0.26
C ASN A 142 29.77 -8.28 1.25
N ASP A 143 30.00 -7.00 1.10
CA ASP A 143 30.81 -6.17 1.99
C ASP A 143 30.04 -5.63 3.20
N ASN A 144 28.76 -6.00 3.35
CA ASN A 144 27.88 -5.62 4.46
C ASN A 144 27.85 -4.09 4.65
N GLU A 145 27.66 -3.34 3.55
CA GLU A 145 27.58 -1.89 3.63
C GLU A 145 26.34 -1.47 4.45
N GLU A 146 26.58 -0.84 5.59
CA GLU A 146 25.52 -0.41 6.51
C GLU A 146 24.79 0.83 5.96
N HIS A 147 23.47 0.79 6.00
CA HIS A 147 22.60 1.92 5.70
C HIS A 147 21.69 2.21 6.89
N ILE A 148 21.46 3.50 7.14
CA ILE A 148 20.59 4.00 8.20
C ILE A 148 19.33 4.59 7.56
N VAL A 149 18.18 4.10 8.00
CA VAL A 149 16.84 4.56 7.62
C VAL A 149 16.21 5.26 8.82
N ASN A 150 15.92 6.55 8.69
CA ASN A 150 15.34 7.39 9.75
C ASN A 150 14.25 8.35 9.24
N ASP A 151 13.79 8.16 8.02
CA ASP A 151 12.68 8.84 7.34
C ASP A 151 11.96 7.78 6.49
N ALA A 152 10.76 8.05 6.01
CA ALA A 152 10.07 7.15 5.09
C ALA A 152 10.99 6.76 3.92
N THR A 153 11.19 5.48 3.74
CA THR A 153 12.19 4.94 2.80
C THR A 153 11.71 3.62 2.21
N VAL A 154 11.91 3.45 0.91
CA VAL A 154 11.81 2.16 0.23
C VAL A 154 13.22 1.64 -0.05
N VAL A 155 13.52 0.44 0.45
CA VAL A 155 14.77 -0.26 0.14
C VAL A 155 14.49 -1.27 -0.97
N SER A 156 15.12 -1.08 -2.11
CA SER A 156 14.98 -1.95 -3.28
C SER A 156 16.04 -3.05 -3.25
N ILE A 157 15.59 -4.30 -3.20
CA ILE A 157 16.43 -5.49 -3.06
C ILE A 157 16.18 -6.41 -4.26
N PRO A 158 16.93 -6.25 -5.36
CA PRO A 158 16.79 -7.13 -6.51
C PRO A 158 17.23 -8.56 -6.20
N ALA A 159 16.74 -9.52 -6.97
CA ALA A 159 17.18 -10.91 -6.91
C ALA A 159 18.70 -11.02 -6.91
N GLY A 160 19.26 -11.77 -5.98
CA GLY A 160 20.71 -11.99 -5.85
C GLY A 160 21.44 -10.97 -4.95
N LEU A 161 20.81 -9.86 -4.54
CA LEU A 161 21.46 -8.93 -3.61
C LEU A 161 21.39 -9.49 -2.19
N LYS A 162 22.55 -9.70 -1.57
CA LYS A 162 22.66 -10.02 -0.15
C LYS A 162 22.21 -8.79 0.67
N HIS A 163 21.32 -8.99 1.63
CA HIS A 163 20.84 -7.93 2.52
C HIS A 163 20.60 -8.46 3.94
N GLY A 164 20.63 -7.55 4.90
CA GLY A 164 20.58 -7.88 6.33
C GLY A 164 21.97 -8.05 6.95
N PRO A 165 22.06 -8.15 8.28
CA PRO A 165 20.94 -8.07 9.21
C PRO A 165 20.18 -6.75 9.14
N ILE A 166 18.94 -6.76 9.68
CA ILE A 166 18.09 -5.57 9.81
C ILE A 166 17.69 -5.46 11.28
N PHE A 167 17.82 -4.29 11.87
CA PHE A 167 17.42 -4.10 13.27
C PHE A 167 17.04 -2.64 13.57
N VAL A 168 16.15 -2.48 14.54
CA VAL A 168 15.76 -1.17 15.06
C VAL A 168 16.84 -0.67 16.01
N ASN A 169 17.49 0.42 15.65
CA ASN A 169 18.55 1.05 16.44
C ASN A 169 18.03 2.12 17.41
N LYS A 170 16.95 2.81 17.02
CA LYS A 170 16.21 3.74 17.85
C LYS A 170 14.72 3.54 17.65
N TYR A 171 13.97 3.67 18.72
CA TYR A 171 12.52 3.50 18.71
C TYR A 171 11.85 4.50 19.64
N SER A 172 10.85 5.21 19.14
CA SER A 172 10.01 6.11 19.92
C SER A 172 8.52 5.98 19.62
N LYS A 173 8.18 5.42 18.45
CA LYS A 173 6.82 5.21 17.96
C LYS A 173 6.78 3.98 17.05
N PRO A 174 5.61 3.36 16.85
CA PRO A 174 5.47 2.27 15.89
C PRO A 174 5.98 2.62 14.50
N ILE A 175 6.69 1.68 13.89
CA ILE A 175 7.20 1.76 12.52
C ILE A 175 6.41 0.76 11.68
N VAL A 176 5.93 1.18 10.53
CA VAL A 176 5.39 0.24 9.53
C VAL A 176 6.55 -0.38 8.77
N LEU A 177 6.56 -1.71 8.69
CA LEU A 177 7.29 -2.45 7.68
C LEU A 177 6.29 -3.03 6.68
N LEU A 178 6.32 -2.49 5.47
CA LEU A 178 5.61 -3.04 4.33
C LEU A 178 6.64 -3.73 3.42
N ARG A 179 6.45 -5.04 3.20
CA ARG A 179 7.25 -5.82 2.26
C ARG A 179 6.42 -6.09 1.02
N ILE A 180 7.02 -5.91 -0.15
CA ILE A 180 6.42 -6.32 -1.43
C ILE A 180 7.44 -7.22 -2.12
N ILE A 181 7.04 -8.46 -2.39
CA ILE A 181 7.92 -9.51 -2.89
C ILE A 181 7.35 -9.99 -4.22
N ASN A 182 8.10 -9.84 -5.31
CA ASN A 182 7.69 -10.41 -6.59
C ASN A 182 7.63 -11.94 -6.49
N THR A 183 6.60 -12.55 -7.07
CA THR A 183 6.57 -14.01 -7.19
C THR A 183 7.60 -14.49 -8.20
N ARG A 184 8.08 -15.73 -8.04
CA ARG A 184 9.03 -16.32 -9.00
C ARG A 184 8.45 -16.38 -10.41
N GLU A 185 7.16 -16.64 -10.53
CA GLU A 185 6.46 -16.66 -11.81
C GLU A 185 6.51 -15.29 -12.49
N TYR A 186 6.25 -14.22 -11.75
CA TYR A 186 6.31 -12.86 -12.26
C TYR A 186 7.74 -12.46 -12.66
N GLU A 187 8.73 -12.78 -11.84
CA GLU A 187 10.14 -12.54 -12.19
C GLU A 187 10.56 -13.27 -13.48
N ASN A 188 10.13 -14.52 -13.65
CA ASN A 188 10.38 -15.30 -14.87
C ASN A 188 9.68 -14.68 -16.09
N LYS A 189 8.45 -14.19 -15.93
CA LYS A 189 7.73 -13.47 -16.99
C LYS A 189 8.49 -12.22 -17.40
N LEU A 190 8.86 -11.34 -16.44
CA LEU A 190 9.61 -10.12 -16.72
C LEU A 190 10.93 -10.40 -17.45
N ARG A 191 11.64 -11.45 -17.04
CA ARG A 191 12.89 -11.89 -17.69
C ARG A 191 12.66 -12.41 -19.10
N SER A 192 11.57 -13.15 -19.34
CA SER A 192 11.25 -13.70 -20.65
C SER A 192 10.80 -12.63 -21.65
N GLU A 193 10.22 -11.52 -21.19
CA GLU A 193 9.84 -10.39 -22.04
C GLU A 193 11.07 -9.65 -22.59
N SER A 194 12.10 -9.42 -21.76
CA SER A 194 13.40 -8.90 -22.17
C SER A 194 14.45 -9.17 -21.10
N GLU A 195 15.28 -10.21 -21.26
CA GLU A 195 16.38 -10.53 -20.34
C GLU A 195 17.38 -9.39 -20.22
N GLU A 196 17.72 -8.75 -21.34
CA GLU A 196 18.69 -7.66 -21.36
C GLU A 196 18.19 -6.46 -20.55
N GLU A 197 16.97 -6.02 -20.77
CA GLU A 197 16.36 -4.91 -20.03
C GLU A 197 16.23 -5.25 -18.54
N TYR A 198 15.76 -6.47 -18.23
CA TYR A 198 15.62 -6.98 -16.87
C TYR A 198 16.95 -6.92 -16.11
N MET A 199 18.02 -7.44 -16.69
CA MET A 199 19.34 -7.46 -16.06
C MET A 199 19.95 -6.06 -15.99
N LEU A 200 19.87 -5.26 -17.06
CA LEU A 200 20.43 -3.92 -17.12
C LEU A 200 19.81 -3.01 -16.05
N SER A 201 18.50 -3.03 -15.90
CA SER A 201 17.79 -2.19 -14.93
C SER A 201 18.18 -2.50 -13.47
N ARG A 202 18.63 -3.72 -13.18
CA ARG A 202 18.95 -4.18 -11.83
C ARG A 202 20.44 -4.27 -11.53
N LYS A 203 21.29 -4.23 -12.56
CA LYS A 203 22.74 -4.42 -12.43
C LYS A 203 23.37 -3.52 -11.37
N THR A 204 23.09 -2.23 -11.43
CA THR A 204 23.64 -1.26 -10.47
C THR A 204 23.13 -1.50 -9.04
N LEU A 205 21.91 -1.99 -8.90
CA LEU A 205 21.36 -2.32 -7.58
C LEU A 205 22.00 -3.58 -6.98
N ILE A 206 22.41 -4.54 -7.82
CA ILE A 206 23.03 -5.81 -7.37
C ILE A 206 24.53 -5.61 -7.09
N GLU A 207 25.24 -4.97 -7.99
CA GLU A 207 26.71 -4.81 -7.94
C GLU A 207 27.15 -3.60 -7.09
N GLY A 208 26.22 -2.69 -6.83
CA GLY A 208 26.48 -1.36 -6.31
C GLY A 208 26.89 -0.36 -7.41
N SER A 209 26.63 0.90 -7.17
CA SER A 209 26.97 1.98 -8.09
C SER A 209 28.50 2.18 -8.17
N PRO A 210 29.07 2.31 -9.36
CA PRO A 210 30.49 2.68 -9.51
C PRO A 210 30.78 4.10 -8.97
N ILE A 211 29.73 4.92 -8.83
CA ILE A 211 29.82 6.25 -8.24
C ILE A 211 29.18 6.19 -6.86
N THR A 212 29.98 6.39 -5.82
CA THR A 212 29.47 6.43 -4.44
C THR A 212 28.78 7.75 -4.15
N LYS A 213 27.72 7.70 -3.33
CA LYS A 213 27.08 8.87 -2.76
C LYS A 213 27.10 8.72 -1.24
N TYR A 214 27.56 9.73 -0.53
CA TYR A 214 27.79 9.66 0.93
C TYR A 214 28.72 8.50 1.37
N GLY A 215 29.66 8.11 0.52
CA GLY A 215 30.55 6.97 0.76
C GLY A 215 29.90 5.61 0.58
N LYS A 216 28.69 5.53 0.04
CA LYS A 216 27.89 4.32 -0.14
C LYS A 216 27.75 3.96 -1.60
N LYS A 217 28.02 2.70 -1.96
CA LYS A 217 27.83 2.21 -3.35
C LYS A 217 26.40 1.69 -3.60
N TYR A 218 25.69 1.21 -2.55
CA TYR A 218 24.30 0.77 -2.66
C TYR A 218 23.29 1.91 -2.39
N TRP A 219 23.72 3.18 -2.54
CA TRP A 219 22.85 4.33 -2.29
C TRP A 219 21.60 4.37 -3.18
N MET A 220 21.65 3.77 -4.37
CA MET A 220 20.50 3.70 -5.30
C MET A 220 19.42 2.71 -4.81
N ASN A 221 19.79 1.77 -3.94
CA ASN A 221 18.83 0.85 -3.32
C ASN A 221 18.00 1.55 -2.23
N ILE A 222 18.46 2.70 -1.72
CA ILE A 222 17.83 3.42 -0.62
C ILE A 222 17.05 4.60 -1.19
N VAL A 223 15.78 4.38 -1.51
CA VAL A 223 14.90 5.39 -2.09
C VAL A 223 14.20 6.14 -0.96
N ARG A 224 14.77 7.30 -0.60
CA ARG A 224 14.24 8.14 0.48
C ARG A 224 13.16 9.04 -0.05
N GLY A 225 12.04 9.05 0.67
CA GLY A 225 10.95 9.96 0.40
C GLY A 225 10.40 9.89 -1.02
N PRO A 226 10.00 8.69 -1.54
CA PRO A 226 9.17 8.66 -2.74
C PRO A 226 7.77 9.17 -2.38
N LEU A 227 7.71 10.39 -1.86
CA LEU A 227 6.54 10.97 -1.24
C LEU A 227 5.98 12.07 -2.13
N PHE A 228 4.70 11.98 -2.40
CA PHE A 228 3.94 13.05 -3.03
C PHE A 228 3.07 13.73 -1.97
N ILE A 229 2.82 15.01 -2.17
CA ILE A 229 1.70 15.67 -1.54
C ILE A 229 0.53 15.49 -2.49
N ASP A 230 -0.44 14.72 -2.05
CA ASP A 230 -1.65 14.47 -2.81
C ASP A 230 -2.84 15.15 -2.13
N TYR A 231 -3.68 15.79 -2.93
CA TYR A 231 -4.81 16.59 -2.45
C TYR A 231 -6.15 15.96 -2.83
N GLU A 232 -6.20 14.64 -2.89
CA GLU A 232 -7.49 13.98 -3.09
C GLU A 232 -8.43 14.28 -1.91
N PRO A 233 -9.69 14.60 -2.18
CA PRO A 233 -10.68 14.78 -1.13
C PRO A 233 -10.78 13.54 -0.25
N GLY A 234 -10.65 13.72 1.06
CA GLY A 234 -10.67 12.62 2.03
C GLY A 234 -9.30 12.06 2.42
N TRP A 235 -8.24 12.38 1.68
CA TRP A 235 -6.87 11.97 2.03
C TRP A 235 -6.16 12.99 2.92
N THR A 236 -5.11 12.55 3.59
CA THR A 236 -4.09 13.46 4.14
C THR A 236 -3.12 13.85 3.02
N GLY A 237 -2.44 14.99 3.18
CA GLY A 237 -1.55 15.52 2.15
C GLY A 237 -0.23 14.76 1.93
N THR A 238 0.03 13.64 2.65
CA THR A 238 1.30 12.91 2.52
C THR A 238 1.03 11.45 2.19
N SER A 239 1.56 10.99 1.07
CA SER A 239 1.44 9.61 0.62
C SER A 239 2.71 9.14 -0.05
N ILE A 240 2.88 7.83 -0.18
CA ILE A 240 3.82 7.25 -1.14
C ILE A 240 3.07 6.97 -2.42
N TRP A 241 3.71 7.35 -3.50
CA TRP A 241 3.34 6.95 -4.83
C TRP A 241 4.63 6.75 -5.62
N ALA A 242 4.97 5.52 -5.94
CA ALA A 242 6.25 5.18 -6.53
C ALA A 242 6.10 4.08 -7.59
N HIS A 243 6.96 4.13 -8.59
CA HIS A 243 6.93 3.29 -9.78
C HIS A 243 8.28 2.57 -9.98
N HIS A 244 8.35 1.77 -11.04
CA HIS A 244 9.57 1.09 -11.44
C HIS A 244 10.80 2.01 -11.55
N ASN A 245 10.63 3.25 -11.99
CA ASN A 245 11.73 4.18 -12.19
C ASN A 245 12.49 4.50 -10.90
N GLU A 246 11.81 4.54 -9.76
CA GLU A 246 12.39 4.82 -8.46
C GLU A 246 13.17 3.61 -7.92
N TYR A 247 12.61 2.41 -8.00
CA TYR A 247 13.16 1.23 -7.31
C TYR A 247 13.36 -0.02 -8.17
N LYS A 248 13.07 0.02 -9.47
CA LYS A 248 13.32 -1.04 -10.47
C LYS A 248 12.66 -2.41 -10.17
N ASN A 249 11.57 -2.42 -9.43
CA ASN A 249 10.87 -3.66 -9.05
C ASN A 249 9.85 -4.15 -10.10
N SER A 250 9.40 -3.29 -11.01
CA SER A 250 8.32 -3.54 -11.96
C SER A 250 6.94 -3.70 -11.30
N THR A 251 6.76 -3.07 -10.14
CA THR A 251 5.48 -2.86 -9.48
C THR A 251 5.26 -1.37 -9.24
N THR A 252 4.01 -0.98 -9.11
CA THR A 252 3.63 0.36 -8.65
C THR A 252 3.08 0.25 -7.24
N LEU A 253 3.43 1.21 -6.40
CA LEU A 253 3.04 1.26 -5.00
C LEU A 253 2.37 2.59 -4.69
N GLY A 254 1.14 2.54 -4.18
CA GLY A 254 0.43 3.66 -3.55
C GLY A 254 0.18 3.36 -2.07
N TYR A 255 0.56 4.26 -1.17
CA TYR A 255 0.28 4.16 0.26
C TYR A 255 -0.29 5.49 0.74
N HIS A 256 -1.57 5.49 1.07
CA HIS A 256 -2.35 6.70 1.33
C HIS A 256 -3.04 6.61 2.69
N CYS A 257 -3.51 7.75 3.19
CA CYS A 257 -4.28 7.83 4.41
C CYS A 257 -5.64 8.49 4.15
N ILE A 258 -6.72 7.75 4.32
CA ILE A 258 -8.09 8.25 4.23
C ILE A 258 -8.54 8.70 5.62
N ILE A 259 -9.03 9.93 5.74
CA ILE A 259 -9.46 10.54 7.01
C ILE A 259 -10.90 11.04 7.02
N SER A 260 -11.55 11.03 5.88
CA SER A 260 -12.97 11.39 5.70
C SER A 260 -13.54 10.61 4.52
N THR A 261 -14.79 10.83 4.17
CA THR A 261 -15.40 10.18 3.02
C THR A 261 -14.53 10.33 1.77
N TYR A 262 -14.31 9.23 1.09
CA TYR A 262 -13.53 9.13 -0.14
C TYR A 262 -14.27 8.24 -1.15
N ASP A 263 -14.28 8.62 -2.41
CA ASP A 263 -14.93 7.84 -3.46
C ASP A 263 -14.16 7.85 -4.78
N VAL A 264 -14.27 6.73 -5.48
CA VAL A 264 -13.88 6.57 -6.89
C VAL A 264 -15.14 6.19 -7.67
N PRO A 265 -15.82 7.16 -8.29
CA PRO A 265 -17.17 6.91 -8.84
C PRO A 265 -17.18 6.20 -10.20
N PHE A 266 -16.04 6.01 -10.84
CA PHE A 266 -15.95 5.52 -12.22
C PHE A 266 -15.52 4.06 -12.28
N THR A 267 -16.34 3.22 -12.94
CA THR A 267 -15.95 1.84 -13.24
C THR A 267 -14.83 1.82 -14.30
N HIS A 268 -13.78 1.06 -14.02
CA HIS A 268 -12.64 0.88 -14.91
C HIS A 268 -12.02 -0.52 -14.76
N ALA A 269 -11.05 -0.83 -15.58
CA ALA A 269 -10.26 -2.06 -15.51
C ALA A 269 -8.84 -1.80 -16.04
N HIS A 270 -7.89 -2.58 -15.56
CA HIS A 270 -6.49 -2.50 -15.95
C HIS A 270 -6.04 -3.74 -16.72
N GLY A 271 -4.97 -3.60 -17.51
CA GLY A 271 -4.31 -4.71 -18.19
C GLY A 271 -3.34 -5.50 -17.30
N PHE A 272 -3.24 -5.15 -16.04
CA PHE A 272 -2.37 -5.75 -15.03
C PHE A 272 -3.16 -6.12 -13.78
N HIS A 273 -2.54 -6.92 -12.90
CA HIS A 273 -3.12 -7.24 -11.60
C HIS A 273 -2.94 -6.06 -10.65
N GLU A 274 -4.00 -5.71 -9.94
CA GLU A 274 -4.00 -4.70 -8.88
C GLU A 274 -4.60 -5.28 -7.61
N SER A 275 -4.03 -4.92 -6.46
CA SER A 275 -4.59 -5.17 -5.14
C SER A 275 -4.86 -3.85 -4.43
N LEU A 276 -6.12 -3.62 -4.05
CA LEU A 276 -6.51 -2.53 -3.17
C LEU A 276 -6.69 -3.07 -1.76
N CYS A 277 -5.98 -2.48 -0.81
CA CYS A 277 -5.99 -2.94 0.57
C CYS A 277 -6.43 -1.81 1.49
N PHE A 278 -7.40 -2.12 2.33
CA PHE A 278 -7.90 -1.23 3.37
C PHE A 278 -7.44 -1.77 4.71
N LEU A 279 -6.60 -1.01 5.42
CA LEU A 279 -6.03 -1.43 6.70
C LEU A 279 -6.31 -0.39 7.78
N SER A 280 -6.28 -0.86 9.04
CA SER A 280 -6.32 0.06 10.17
C SER A 280 -5.11 0.99 10.18
N GLY A 281 -5.34 2.27 10.38
CA GLY A 281 -4.29 3.25 10.66
C GLY A 281 -3.91 3.33 12.15
N ASP A 282 -4.42 2.41 12.97
CA ASP A 282 -4.19 2.32 14.41
C ASP A 282 -3.32 1.08 14.72
N PRO A 283 -2.02 1.26 15.04
CA PRO A 283 -1.14 0.13 15.33
C PRO A 283 -1.54 -0.66 16.58
N GLU A 284 -2.29 -0.07 17.52
CA GLU A 284 -2.77 -0.75 18.71
C GLU A 284 -4.00 -1.64 18.42
N ASN A 285 -4.74 -1.32 17.36
CA ASN A 285 -5.96 -2.03 16.96
C ASN A 285 -5.95 -2.37 15.45
N PRO A 286 -5.02 -3.19 14.97
CA PRO A 286 -4.82 -3.43 13.54
C PRO A 286 -6.01 -4.17 12.87
N ARG A 287 -6.93 -4.74 13.64
CA ARG A 287 -8.13 -5.43 13.15
C ARG A 287 -9.36 -4.53 13.04
N GLU A 288 -9.29 -3.29 13.53
CA GLU A 288 -10.40 -2.35 13.51
C GLU A 288 -10.20 -1.33 12.39
N LEU A 289 -10.91 -1.48 11.27
CA LEU A 289 -10.73 -0.62 10.11
C LEU A 289 -11.12 0.85 10.40
N GLY A 290 -12.19 1.05 11.16
CA GLY A 290 -12.69 2.38 11.52
C GLY A 290 -13.41 3.12 10.39
N ALA A 291 -13.90 2.41 9.39
CA ALA A 291 -14.71 2.93 8.30
C ALA A 291 -15.60 1.83 7.71
N ASP A 292 -16.63 2.22 6.99
CA ASP A 292 -17.41 1.36 6.11
C ASP A 292 -16.92 1.53 4.68
N VAL A 293 -16.64 0.43 3.99
CA VAL A 293 -16.16 0.43 2.61
C VAL A 293 -17.12 -0.36 1.73
N SER A 294 -17.40 0.16 0.55
CA SER A 294 -18.11 -0.58 -0.48
C SER A 294 -17.38 -0.47 -1.82
N VAL A 295 -17.34 -1.58 -2.57
CA VAL A 295 -16.77 -1.66 -3.91
C VAL A 295 -17.67 -2.47 -4.82
N CYS A 296 -17.78 -2.05 -6.07
CA CYS A 296 -18.48 -2.83 -7.09
C CYS A 296 -17.46 -3.56 -7.98
N LEU A 297 -17.73 -4.82 -8.31
CA LEU A 297 -16.89 -5.67 -9.15
C LEU A 297 -17.68 -6.22 -10.34
N GLY A 298 -16.99 -6.38 -11.47
CA GLY A 298 -17.52 -6.97 -12.70
C GLY A 298 -18.44 -6.06 -13.50
N ASP A 299 -18.93 -6.60 -14.62
CA ASP A 299 -19.89 -5.90 -15.51
C ASP A 299 -21.24 -5.70 -14.84
N GLU A 300 -21.59 -6.59 -13.91
CA GLU A 300 -22.82 -6.58 -13.16
C GLU A 300 -22.83 -5.56 -12.02
N LEU A 301 -21.67 -4.94 -11.72
CA LEU A 301 -21.48 -4.03 -10.61
C LEU A 301 -21.88 -4.69 -9.28
N GLU A 302 -21.49 -5.96 -9.07
CA GLU A 302 -21.77 -6.69 -7.85
C GLU A 302 -21.13 -5.95 -6.65
N LYS A 303 -21.98 -5.48 -5.74
CA LYS A 303 -21.54 -4.65 -4.62
C LYS A 303 -21.07 -5.51 -3.45
N HIS A 304 -19.86 -5.26 -2.99
CA HIS A 304 -19.28 -5.84 -1.78
C HIS A 304 -19.12 -4.76 -0.72
N THR A 305 -19.44 -5.09 0.54
CA THR A 305 -19.30 -4.16 1.67
C THR A 305 -18.51 -4.81 2.80
N PHE A 306 -17.68 -4.01 3.47
CA PHE A 306 -16.89 -4.48 4.62
C PHE A 306 -16.51 -3.31 5.53
N ASN A 307 -16.21 -3.60 6.79
CA ASN A 307 -15.72 -2.66 7.79
C ASN A 307 -14.56 -3.23 8.63
N VAL A 308 -13.91 -4.25 8.09
CA VAL A 308 -12.71 -4.89 8.62
C VAL A 308 -11.57 -4.77 7.60
N PRO A 309 -10.31 -4.88 8.03
CA PRO A 309 -9.18 -4.88 7.10
C PRO A 309 -9.35 -5.93 5.99
N THR A 310 -9.24 -5.47 4.73
CA THR A 310 -9.65 -6.27 3.58
C THR A 310 -8.71 -6.03 2.40
N ILE A 311 -8.41 -7.10 1.64
CA ILE A 311 -7.75 -7.04 0.33
C ILE A 311 -8.79 -7.26 -0.75
N ILE A 312 -8.79 -6.42 -1.77
CA ILE A 312 -9.51 -6.63 -3.01
C ILE A 312 -8.50 -6.94 -4.09
N SER A 313 -8.52 -8.16 -4.60
CA SER A 313 -7.57 -8.66 -5.58
C SER A 313 -8.20 -8.66 -6.98
N MET A 314 -7.67 -7.86 -7.88
CA MET A 314 -8.25 -7.59 -9.19
C MET A 314 -7.32 -8.06 -10.30
N PRO A 315 -7.60 -9.23 -10.90
CA PRO A 315 -6.85 -9.71 -12.04
C PRO A 315 -7.04 -8.81 -13.28
N PRO A 316 -6.13 -8.88 -14.27
CA PRO A 316 -6.25 -8.12 -15.49
C PRO A 316 -7.63 -8.24 -16.13
N GLY A 317 -8.23 -7.10 -16.48
CA GLY A 317 -9.55 -7.01 -17.12
C GLY A 317 -10.76 -7.08 -16.18
N LEU A 318 -10.58 -7.34 -14.88
CA LEU A 318 -11.70 -7.27 -13.94
C LEU A 318 -12.11 -5.82 -13.75
N LYS A 319 -13.33 -5.49 -14.16
CA LYS A 319 -13.91 -4.18 -13.88
C LYS A 319 -14.16 -4.00 -12.38
N HIS A 320 -13.81 -2.84 -11.87
CA HIS A 320 -14.00 -2.48 -10.47
C HIS A 320 -14.41 -1.01 -10.35
N CYS A 321 -14.83 -0.62 -9.16
CA CYS A 321 -15.50 0.64 -8.86
C CYS A 321 -16.94 0.71 -9.45
N PRO A 322 -17.82 1.56 -8.90
CA PRO A 322 -17.55 2.57 -7.86
C PRO A 322 -17.00 1.98 -6.54
N LEU A 323 -16.10 2.76 -5.91
CA LEU A 323 -15.58 2.53 -4.58
C LEU A 323 -16.05 3.69 -3.70
N LEU A 324 -16.49 3.38 -2.48
CA LEU A 324 -16.88 4.39 -1.48
C LEU A 324 -16.34 3.98 -0.11
N VAL A 325 -15.67 4.91 0.56
CA VAL A 325 -15.26 4.83 1.96
C VAL A 325 -16.05 5.88 2.73
N GLU A 326 -16.82 5.47 3.69
CA GLU A 326 -17.69 6.36 4.48
C GLU A 326 -17.65 6.01 5.98
N ASN A 327 -18.30 6.82 6.80
CA ASN A 327 -18.34 6.65 8.26
C ASN A 327 -16.93 6.53 8.88
N VAL A 328 -15.97 7.29 8.36
CA VAL A 328 -14.58 7.25 8.79
C VAL A 328 -14.45 7.79 10.21
N THR A 329 -14.19 6.91 11.17
CA THR A 329 -14.02 7.23 12.60
C THR A 329 -12.56 7.24 13.03
N LYS A 330 -11.69 6.52 12.30
CA LYS A 330 -10.25 6.45 12.48
C LYS A 330 -9.56 6.56 11.12
N PRO A 331 -8.30 6.98 11.03
CA PRO A 331 -7.54 6.95 9.79
C PRO A 331 -7.50 5.54 9.19
N VAL A 332 -7.77 5.43 7.91
CA VAL A 332 -7.67 4.18 7.13
C VAL A 332 -6.42 4.26 6.27
N VAL A 333 -5.58 3.25 6.30
CA VAL A 333 -4.50 3.08 5.33
C VAL A 333 -5.12 2.48 4.07
N PHE A 334 -4.94 3.17 2.96
CA PHE A 334 -5.31 2.70 1.63
C PHE A 334 -4.02 2.38 0.88
N LEU A 335 -3.77 1.07 0.72
CA LEU A 335 -2.59 0.54 0.05
C LEU A 335 -3.00 0.00 -1.32
N GLU A 336 -2.34 0.46 -2.36
CA GLU A 336 -2.48 -0.01 -3.73
C GLU A 336 -1.16 -0.64 -4.17
N VAL A 337 -1.21 -1.87 -4.68
CA VAL A 337 -0.05 -2.54 -5.26
C VAL A 337 -0.46 -3.10 -6.61
N SER A 338 0.29 -2.74 -7.64
CA SER A 338 -0.03 -3.11 -9.02
C SER A 338 1.16 -3.74 -9.73
N ALA A 339 0.94 -4.86 -10.44
CA ALA A 339 1.95 -5.56 -11.21
C ALA A 339 2.19 -4.87 -12.56
N THR A 340 2.68 -3.64 -12.51
CA THR A 340 3.01 -2.83 -13.69
C THR A 340 4.21 -1.93 -13.40
N LYS A 341 4.99 -1.63 -14.45
CA LYS A 341 6.10 -0.67 -14.37
C LYS A 341 5.60 0.77 -14.22
N ASP A 342 4.53 1.07 -14.90
CA ASP A 342 3.89 2.39 -14.92
C ASP A 342 2.38 2.20 -14.86
N PHE A 343 1.71 3.08 -14.16
CA PHE A 343 0.28 3.08 -14.01
C PHE A 343 -0.36 4.02 -15.06
N GLU A 344 -0.24 3.66 -16.33
CA GLU A 344 -0.84 4.39 -17.45
C GLU A 344 -2.04 3.66 -18.05
#